data_0a5fde9b4cb0d2f05c05fc25e8140c4c
#
_entry.id   0a5fde9b4cb0d2f05c05fc25e8140c4c
#
_cell.length_a   1.000
_cell.length_b   1.000
_cell.length_c   1.000
_cell.angle_alpha   90.00
_cell.angle_beta   90.00
_cell.angle_gamma   90.00
#
_symmetry.space_group_name_H-M   'P 1'
#
loop_
_entity.id
_entity.type
_entity.pdbx_description
1 polymer ?
#
loop_
_entity_poly.entity_id
_entity_poly.type
_entity_poly.pdbx_seq_one_letter_code
_entity_poly.pdbx_strand_id
1 'polypeptide(L)'
;MIITKQKDFNELLGMMDGQDSVFIVGCGECATTCRTGGEKEVAEMSAKLTEKGKTVTGTVVINAPCLELDTRRVLRQNKDAVEKTEAILVLACGAGVQAVAEAVNCSVYPGLDSLFLGNVFRHQHFYEKCSTCGECVIGSYGGICPVTRCSKSLLNGPCGGSVKGMCEVDSKKECVWIMIYDRMKKSNTIDRLSKVLPAKKHSAGTIPGRVINGA
;
A
#
# COMPACT_ATOMS: atom_id res chain seq x y z
N MET A 1 1.95 6.09 -2.49
CA MET A 1 0.68 5.36 -2.42
C MET A 1 0.92 3.94 -1.94
N ILE A 2 -0.07 3.32 -1.32
CA ILE A 2 -0.01 1.88 -0.97
C ILE A 2 -0.40 1.06 -2.19
N ILE A 3 0.47 0.16 -2.61
CA ILE A 3 0.19 -0.76 -3.71
C ILE A 3 -0.54 -1.96 -3.13
N THR A 4 -1.66 -2.32 -3.76
CA THR A 4 -2.55 -3.38 -3.30
C THR A 4 -2.80 -4.43 -4.38
N LYS A 5 -3.18 -5.63 -3.96
CA LYS A 5 -3.61 -6.74 -4.80
C LYS A 5 -4.93 -7.29 -4.25
N GLN A 6 -5.87 -7.63 -5.12
CA GLN A 6 -7.07 -8.34 -4.67
C GLN A 6 -6.71 -9.73 -4.15
N LYS A 7 -7.37 -10.12 -3.08
CA LYS A 7 -7.32 -11.49 -2.56
C LYS A 7 -8.01 -12.46 -3.52
N ASP A 8 -7.67 -13.73 -3.43
CA ASP A 8 -8.40 -14.77 -4.15
C ASP A 8 -9.87 -14.77 -3.73
N PHE A 9 -10.76 -14.95 -4.70
CA PHE A 9 -12.20 -14.88 -4.43
C PHE A 9 -12.69 -16.01 -3.52
N ASN A 10 -12.11 -17.22 -3.62
CA ASN A 10 -12.48 -18.33 -2.75
C ASN A 10 -11.94 -18.10 -1.32
N GLU A 11 -10.77 -17.44 -1.17
CA GLU A 11 -10.27 -16.99 0.13
C GLU A 11 -11.28 -16.03 0.77
N LEU A 12 -11.78 -15.04 0.02
CA LEU A 12 -12.80 -14.09 0.51
C LEU A 12 -14.10 -14.79 0.92
N LEU A 13 -14.57 -15.75 0.14
CA LEU A 13 -15.76 -16.53 0.50
C LEU A 13 -15.56 -17.32 1.78
N GLY A 14 -14.38 -17.96 1.95
CA GLY A 14 -14.05 -18.68 3.18
C GLY A 14 -13.94 -17.77 4.41
N MET A 15 -13.39 -16.55 4.26
CA MET A 15 -13.33 -15.58 5.34
C MET A 15 -14.72 -15.09 5.78
N MET A 16 -15.68 -15.00 4.85
CA MET A 16 -17.06 -14.57 5.09
C MET A 16 -18.04 -15.76 5.21
N ASP A 17 -17.52 -16.94 5.58
CA ASP A 17 -18.39 -18.09 5.83
C ASP A 17 -19.38 -17.81 6.96
N GLY A 18 -20.64 -18.20 6.79
CA GLY A 18 -21.72 -17.90 7.72
C GLY A 18 -22.23 -16.45 7.71
N GLN A 19 -21.75 -15.59 6.81
CA GLN A 19 -22.25 -14.20 6.64
C GLN A 19 -23.05 -14.12 5.34
N ASP A 20 -24.37 -14.02 5.42
CA ASP A 20 -25.25 -14.03 4.25
C ASP A 20 -25.44 -12.66 3.61
N SER A 21 -25.29 -11.59 4.37
CA SER A 21 -25.43 -10.21 3.92
C SER A 21 -24.12 -9.40 4.05
N VAL A 22 -23.72 -8.73 2.95
CA VAL A 22 -22.45 -8.03 2.83
C VAL A 22 -22.64 -6.63 2.28
N PHE A 23 -22.04 -5.63 2.94
CA PHE A 23 -21.87 -4.29 2.39
C PHE A 23 -20.45 -4.13 1.85
N ILE A 24 -20.24 -3.47 0.70
CA ILE A 24 -18.91 -3.35 0.08
C ILE A 24 -18.45 -1.90 0.15
N VAL A 25 -17.22 -1.72 0.68
CA VAL A 25 -16.55 -0.42 0.72
C VAL A 25 -15.33 -0.44 -0.20
N GLY A 26 -15.28 0.46 -1.17
CA GLY A 26 -14.12 0.69 -2.03
C GLY A 26 -13.29 1.91 -1.60
N CYS A 27 -12.14 2.09 -2.27
CA CYS A 27 -11.23 3.21 -2.06
C CYS A 27 -10.97 3.96 -3.37
N GLY A 28 -11.29 5.26 -3.40
CA GLY A 28 -11.16 6.14 -4.57
C GLY A 28 -9.72 6.54 -4.92
N GLU A 29 -8.76 6.35 -4.02
CA GLU A 29 -7.36 6.75 -4.18
C GLU A 29 -6.43 5.59 -4.58
N CYS A 30 -5.69 5.04 -3.62
CA CYS A 30 -4.66 4.04 -3.89
C CYS A 30 -5.21 2.79 -4.59
N ALA A 31 -6.35 2.22 -4.11
CA ALA A 31 -6.91 1.01 -4.67
C ALA A 31 -7.54 1.23 -6.05
N THR A 32 -8.13 2.40 -6.31
CA THR A 32 -8.59 2.78 -7.67
C THR A 32 -7.41 2.85 -8.64
N THR A 33 -6.32 3.50 -8.23
CA THR A 33 -5.11 3.60 -9.07
C THR A 33 -4.48 2.22 -9.32
N CYS A 34 -4.54 1.31 -8.34
CA CYS A 34 -4.09 -0.08 -8.48
C CYS A 34 -5.07 -0.96 -9.27
N ARG A 35 -6.30 -0.49 -9.54
CA ARG A 35 -7.40 -1.27 -10.11
C ARG A 35 -7.74 -2.49 -9.25
N THR A 36 -7.86 -2.26 -7.97
CA THR A 36 -8.14 -3.32 -6.99
C THR A 36 -9.37 -3.03 -6.14
N GLY A 37 -9.83 -1.75 -6.06
CA GLY A 37 -10.94 -1.40 -5.18
C GLY A 37 -11.64 -0.08 -5.52
N GLY A 38 -11.61 0.37 -6.79
CA GLY A 38 -12.40 1.48 -7.31
C GLY A 38 -13.84 1.07 -7.65
N GLU A 39 -14.59 1.98 -8.28
CA GLU A 39 -15.99 1.78 -8.66
C GLU A 39 -16.22 0.49 -9.48
N LYS A 40 -15.34 0.26 -10.45
CA LYS A 40 -15.42 -0.92 -11.32
C LYS A 40 -15.22 -2.21 -10.53
N GLU A 41 -14.19 -2.27 -9.71
CA GLU A 41 -13.84 -3.45 -8.92
C GLU A 41 -14.89 -3.74 -7.83
N VAL A 42 -15.48 -2.70 -7.26
CA VAL A 42 -16.61 -2.80 -6.31
C VAL A 42 -17.84 -3.40 -7.01
N ALA A 43 -18.19 -2.93 -8.21
CA ALA A 43 -19.30 -3.46 -8.98
C ALA A 43 -19.07 -4.92 -9.39
N GLU A 44 -17.86 -5.27 -9.85
CA GLU A 44 -17.49 -6.65 -10.18
C GLU A 44 -17.55 -7.58 -8.96
N MET A 45 -17.08 -7.12 -7.80
CA MET A 45 -17.15 -7.88 -6.56
C MET A 45 -18.58 -8.10 -6.09
N SER A 46 -19.42 -7.06 -6.20
CA SER A 46 -20.86 -7.14 -5.89
C SER A 46 -21.55 -8.21 -6.74
N ALA A 47 -21.31 -8.22 -8.05
CA ALA A 47 -21.87 -9.23 -8.95
C ALA A 47 -21.42 -10.65 -8.56
N LYS A 48 -20.13 -10.86 -8.33
CA LYS A 48 -19.55 -12.16 -7.94
C LYS A 48 -20.14 -12.69 -6.62
N LEU A 49 -20.32 -11.83 -5.62
CA LEU A 49 -20.90 -12.22 -4.33
C LEU A 49 -22.38 -12.60 -4.50
N THR A 50 -23.14 -11.84 -5.31
CA THR A 50 -24.54 -12.13 -5.61
C THR A 50 -24.68 -13.46 -6.35
N GLU A 51 -23.82 -13.77 -7.33
CA GLU A 51 -23.78 -15.07 -8.02
C GLU A 51 -23.52 -16.24 -7.06
N LYS A 52 -22.84 -16.00 -5.95
CA LYS A 52 -22.58 -17.00 -4.89
C LYS A 52 -23.68 -17.03 -3.81
N GLY A 53 -24.79 -16.34 -4.03
CA GLY A 53 -25.97 -16.37 -3.15
C GLY A 53 -25.88 -15.42 -1.96
N LYS A 54 -24.86 -14.55 -1.87
CA LYS A 54 -24.79 -13.53 -0.82
C LYS A 54 -25.64 -12.32 -1.19
N THR A 55 -26.31 -11.74 -0.21
CA THR A 55 -27.09 -10.50 -0.37
C THR A 55 -26.17 -9.30 -0.23
N VAL A 56 -25.93 -8.54 -1.30
CA VAL A 56 -25.21 -7.28 -1.21
C VAL A 56 -26.19 -6.17 -0.79
N THR A 57 -26.09 -5.70 0.45
CA THR A 57 -26.98 -4.69 1.03
C THR A 57 -26.73 -3.29 0.49
N GLY A 58 -25.52 -3.04 -0.02
CA GLY A 58 -25.13 -1.78 -0.65
C GLY A 58 -23.65 -1.73 -0.94
N THR A 59 -23.26 -0.70 -1.67
CA THR A 59 -21.85 -0.44 -2.04
C THR A 59 -21.54 1.04 -1.94
N VAL A 60 -20.30 1.39 -1.60
CA VAL A 60 -19.82 2.77 -1.63
C VAL A 60 -18.32 2.81 -1.91
N VAL A 61 -17.87 3.76 -2.72
CA VAL A 61 -16.45 4.08 -2.86
C VAL A 61 -16.18 5.36 -2.08
N ILE A 62 -15.41 5.23 -1.00
CA ILE A 62 -14.95 6.37 -0.19
C ILE A 62 -13.67 6.90 -0.82
N ASN A 63 -13.53 8.21 -0.95
CA ASN A 63 -12.36 8.80 -1.59
C ASN A 63 -11.06 8.27 -0.97
N ALA A 64 -10.90 8.41 0.35
CA ALA A 64 -9.76 7.88 1.09
C ALA A 64 -10.24 7.27 2.42
N PRO A 65 -10.61 5.98 2.47
CA PRO A 65 -11.18 5.37 3.69
C PRO A 65 -10.22 5.35 4.88
N CYS A 66 -8.92 5.59 4.69
CA CYS A 66 -7.96 5.82 5.76
C CYS A 66 -8.12 7.19 6.47
N LEU A 67 -8.96 8.09 5.96
CA LEU A 67 -9.41 9.31 6.63
C LEU A 67 -10.62 8.98 7.50
N GLU A 68 -10.40 8.66 8.76
CA GLU A 68 -11.41 8.10 9.68
C GLU A 68 -12.69 8.93 9.80
N LEU A 69 -12.57 10.26 9.92
CA LEU A 69 -13.75 11.14 10.03
C LEU A 69 -14.61 11.13 8.77
N ASP A 70 -13.99 11.07 7.60
CA ASP A 70 -14.71 11.00 6.32
C ASP A 70 -15.39 9.63 6.17
N THR A 71 -14.69 8.56 6.53
CA THR A 71 -15.24 7.20 6.56
C THR A 71 -16.47 7.11 7.47
N ARG A 72 -16.38 7.63 8.69
CA ARG A 72 -17.53 7.69 9.62
C ARG A 72 -18.70 8.49 9.03
N ARG A 73 -18.43 9.61 8.38
CA ARG A 73 -19.45 10.45 7.72
C ARG A 73 -20.16 9.66 6.60
N VAL A 74 -19.39 9.06 5.70
CA VAL A 74 -19.96 8.33 4.54
C VAL A 74 -20.72 7.09 4.98
N LEU A 75 -20.23 6.32 5.96
CA LEU A 75 -20.96 5.15 6.48
C LEU A 75 -22.26 5.55 7.19
N ARG A 76 -22.31 6.69 7.90
CA ARG A 76 -23.56 7.23 8.45
C ARG A 76 -24.57 7.61 7.36
N GLN A 77 -24.14 8.12 6.22
CA GLN A 77 -25.01 8.41 5.08
C GLN A 77 -25.63 7.14 4.46
N ASN A 78 -24.96 5.99 4.64
CA ASN A 78 -25.40 4.67 4.18
C ASN A 78 -25.95 3.79 5.33
N LYS A 79 -26.34 4.40 6.45
CA LYS A 79 -26.69 3.73 7.70
C LYS A 79 -27.68 2.58 7.49
N ASP A 80 -28.76 2.79 6.74
CA ASP A 80 -29.82 1.79 6.55
C ASP A 80 -29.33 0.51 5.88
N ALA A 81 -28.35 0.62 4.97
CA ALA A 81 -27.73 -0.53 4.31
C ALA A 81 -26.68 -1.20 5.21
N VAL A 82 -25.90 -0.39 5.96
CA VAL A 82 -24.88 -0.88 6.90
C VAL A 82 -25.52 -1.60 8.08
N GLU A 83 -26.65 -1.13 8.62
CA GLU A 83 -27.34 -1.79 9.74
C GLU A 83 -28.02 -3.11 9.36
N LYS A 84 -28.28 -3.35 8.09
CA LYS A 84 -28.86 -4.59 7.56
C LYS A 84 -27.80 -5.63 7.18
N THR A 85 -26.52 -5.30 7.31
CA THR A 85 -25.44 -6.18 6.90
C THR A 85 -24.80 -6.91 8.09
N GLU A 86 -24.45 -8.16 7.89
CA GLU A 86 -23.69 -8.97 8.86
C GLU A 86 -22.20 -8.71 8.73
N ALA A 87 -21.73 -8.35 7.53
CA ALA A 87 -20.33 -8.12 7.25
C ALA A 87 -20.09 -6.97 6.28
N ILE A 88 -18.94 -6.31 6.41
CA ILE A 88 -18.44 -5.33 5.45
C ILE A 88 -17.18 -5.88 4.80
N LEU A 89 -17.18 -5.98 3.46
CA LEU A 89 -16.00 -6.28 2.67
C LEU A 89 -15.35 -4.98 2.23
N VAL A 90 -14.08 -4.77 2.58
CA VAL A 90 -13.36 -3.52 2.31
C VAL A 90 -12.29 -3.73 1.24
N LEU A 91 -12.47 -3.12 0.07
CA LEU A 91 -11.50 -3.10 -1.03
C LEU A 91 -10.57 -1.89 -0.90
N ALA A 92 -9.80 -1.86 0.20
CA ALA A 92 -8.82 -0.84 0.52
C ALA A 92 -7.56 -1.47 1.16
N CYS A 93 -6.51 -0.66 1.38
CA CYS A 93 -5.34 -1.08 2.14
C CYS A 93 -5.68 -1.27 3.63
N GLY A 94 -4.80 -1.90 4.40
CA GLY A 94 -5.01 -2.21 5.82
C GLY A 94 -5.37 -1.00 6.69
N ALA A 95 -4.90 0.22 6.35
CA ALA A 95 -5.30 1.43 7.06
C ALA A 95 -6.78 1.77 6.82
N GLY A 96 -7.26 1.62 5.58
CA GLY A 96 -8.68 1.82 5.26
C GLY A 96 -9.57 0.75 5.90
N VAL A 97 -9.13 -0.51 5.92
CA VAL A 97 -9.87 -1.61 6.59
C VAL A 97 -10.07 -1.30 8.08
N GLN A 98 -9.02 -0.89 8.77
CA GLN A 98 -9.08 -0.57 10.20
C GLN A 98 -9.98 0.65 10.48
N ALA A 99 -9.87 1.71 9.67
CA ALA A 99 -10.74 2.90 9.83
C ALA A 99 -12.23 2.57 9.62
N VAL A 100 -12.56 1.63 8.72
CA VAL A 100 -13.93 1.11 8.58
C VAL A 100 -14.33 0.31 9.81
N ALA A 101 -13.45 -0.58 10.29
CA ALA A 101 -13.73 -1.41 11.47
C ALA A 101 -13.99 -0.55 12.73
N GLU A 102 -13.28 0.56 12.89
CA GLU A 102 -13.49 1.51 14.00
C GLU A 102 -14.79 2.34 13.88
N ALA A 103 -15.42 2.32 12.71
CA ALA A 103 -16.64 3.07 12.43
C ALA A 103 -17.94 2.25 12.54
N VAL A 104 -17.85 0.92 12.64
CA VAL A 104 -18.99 -0.01 12.61
C VAL A 104 -18.90 -1.06 13.72
N ASN A 105 -20.00 -1.78 13.98
CA ASN A 105 -20.06 -2.85 15.00
C ASN A 105 -20.21 -4.26 14.40
N CYS A 106 -20.28 -4.40 13.05
CA CYS A 106 -20.33 -5.70 12.39
C CYS A 106 -18.95 -6.20 11.99
N SER A 107 -18.86 -7.43 11.51
CA SER A 107 -17.61 -8.02 11.02
C SER A 107 -17.06 -7.26 9.81
N VAL A 108 -15.74 -7.02 9.79
CA VAL A 108 -15.08 -6.33 8.68
C VAL A 108 -13.97 -7.21 8.11
N TYR A 109 -14.00 -7.42 6.81
CA TYR A 109 -13.09 -8.29 6.08
C TYR A 109 -12.25 -7.53 5.06
N PRO A 110 -10.92 -7.74 5.00
CA PRO A 110 -10.06 -7.16 3.99
C PRO A 110 -10.22 -7.87 2.65
N GLY A 111 -10.58 -7.15 1.61
CA GLY A 111 -10.64 -7.67 0.24
C GLY A 111 -9.32 -7.58 -0.52
N LEU A 112 -8.35 -6.85 0.02
CA LEU A 112 -7.05 -6.60 -0.60
C LEU A 112 -5.90 -6.94 0.35
N ASP A 113 -4.75 -7.33 -0.26
CA ASP A 113 -3.46 -7.36 0.39
C ASP A 113 -2.71 -6.05 0.13
N SER A 114 -2.15 -5.44 1.18
CA SER A 114 -1.25 -4.30 1.08
C SER A 114 0.17 -4.80 0.85
N LEU A 115 0.76 -4.49 -0.30
CA LEU A 115 2.05 -5.07 -0.70
C LEU A 115 3.23 -4.20 -0.27
N PHE A 116 3.24 -2.93 -0.70
CA PHE A 116 4.34 -2.00 -0.42
C PHE A 116 3.96 -0.54 -0.67
N LEU A 117 4.81 0.38 -0.20
CA LEU A 117 4.72 1.80 -0.54
C LEU A 117 5.52 2.08 -1.81
N GLY A 118 4.82 2.47 -2.87
CA GLY A 118 5.41 2.63 -4.18
C GLY A 118 4.87 3.79 -5.00
N ASN A 119 5.31 3.81 -6.27
CA ASN A 119 4.81 4.70 -7.30
C ASN A 119 4.29 3.92 -8.51
N VAL A 120 3.52 4.60 -9.33
CA VAL A 120 3.12 4.14 -10.66
C VAL A 120 4.16 4.63 -11.67
N PHE A 121 4.74 3.72 -12.44
CA PHE A 121 5.63 4.08 -13.55
C PHE A 121 4.84 4.15 -14.87
N ARG A 122 4.04 3.12 -15.13
CA ARG A 122 3.09 3.01 -16.23
C ARG A 122 1.83 2.38 -15.68
N HIS A 123 0.78 2.41 -16.48
CA HIS A 123 -0.45 1.73 -16.16
C HIS A 123 -0.19 0.27 -15.72
N GLN A 124 -0.58 -0.09 -14.50
CA GLN A 124 -0.35 -1.40 -13.86
C GLN A 124 1.13 -1.79 -13.60
N HIS A 125 2.08 -0.87 -13.76
CA HIS A 125 3.47 -1.10 -13.39
C HIS A 125 3.81 -0.32 -12.13
N PHE A 126 3.96 -1.03 -11.04
CA PHE A 126 4.21 -0.46 -9.71
C PHE A 126 5.61 -0.86 -9.23
N TYR A 127 6.32 0.08 -8.61
CA TYR A 127 7.64 -0.16 -8.06
C TYR A 127 7.70 0.30 -6.62
N GLU A 128 8.26 -0.54 -5.76
CA GLU A 128 8.55 -0.17 -4.39
C GLU A 128 9.62 0.94 -4.36
N LYS A 129 9.35 2.00 -3.62
CA LYS A 129 10.22 3.19 -3.55
C LYS A 129 10.58 3.58 -2.13
N CYS A 130 9.80 3.17 -1.13
CA CYS A 130 9.99 3.58 0.25
C CYS A 130 9.58 2.47 1.22
N SER A 131 10.39 2.23 2.24
CA SER A 131 10.11 1.31 3.34
C SER A 131 9.68 2.02 4.63
N THR A 132 9.35 3.31 4.57
CA THR A 132 8.92 4.11 5.73
C THR A 132 9.88 4.04 6.94
N CYS A 133 11.18 4.02 6.68
CA CYS A 133 12.22 3.79 7.69
C CYS A 133 12.48 4.96 8.65
N GLY A 134 11.69 6.04 8.59
CA GLY A 134 11.73 7.17 9.52
C GLY A 134 12.84 8.20 9.32
N GLU A 135 13.99 7.82 8.76
CA GLU A 135 15.11 8.71 8.44
C GLU A 135 15.39 8.73 6.94
N CYS A 136 14.97 9.79 6.25
CA CYS A 136 15.14 9.86 4.80
C CYS A 136 16.55 10.33 4.41
N VAL A 137 17.27 9.47 3.70
CA VAL A 137 18.66 9.73 3.23
C VAL A 137 18.74 9.98 1.71
N ILE A 138 17.61 10.03 1.02
CA ILE A 138 17.55 10.13 -0.45
C ILE A 138 18.33 11.33 -1.00
N GLY A 139 18.36 12.45 -0.27
CA GLY A 139 19.11 13.65 -0.65
C GLY A 139 20.62 13.44 -0.78
N SER A 140 21.19 12.46 -0.07
CA SER A 140 22.62 12.12 -0.16
C SER A 140 22.94 11.22 -1.36
N TYR A 141 21.93 10.67 -2.05
CA TYR A 141 22.06 9.66 -3.11
C TYR A 141 21.36 10.05 -4.41
N GLY A 142 21.34 11.34 -4.73
CA GLY A 142 20.79 11.84 -5.99
C GLY A 142 19.30 11.58 -6.19
N GLY A 143 18.51 11.48 -5.10
CA GLY A 143 17.08 11.22 -5.14
C GLY A 143 16.69 9.73 -5.26
N ILE A 144 17.66 8.82 -5.07
CA ILE A 144 17.42 7.36 -5.14
C ILE A 144 17.62 6.75 -3.76
N CYS A 145 16.63 5.99 -3.28
CA CYS A 145 16.72 5.32 -1.97
C CYS A 145 17.63 4.07 -2.04
N PRO A 146 18.80 4.04 -1.38
CA PRO A 146 19.62 2.84 -1.37
C PRO A 146 19.02 1.74 -0.50
N VAL A 147 18.33 2.10 0.60
CA VAL A 147 17.81 1.15 1.58
C VAL A 147 16.70 0.27 0.98
N THR A 148 15.66 0.90 0.43
CA THR A 148 14.51 0.16 -0.13
C THR A 148 14.84 -0.53 -1.46
N ARG A 149 15.67 0.10 -2.30
CA ARG A 149 15.89 -0.39 -3.66
C ARG A 149 17.10 -1.33 -3.80
N CYS A 150 17.96 -1.42 -2.78
CA CYS A 150 19.00 -2.43 -2.72
C CYS A 150 18.44 -3.71 -2.06
N SER A 151 18.57 -4.84 -2.71
CA SER A 151 18.11 -6.14 -2.15
C SER A 151 18.82 -6.51 -0.84
N LYS A 152 19.97 -5.89 -0.56
CA LYS A 152 20.73 -6.05 0.70
C LYS A 152 20.57 -4.86 1.64
N SER A 153 19.75 -3.85 1.30
CA SER A 153 19.54 -2.62 2.07
C SER A 153 20.85 -1.87 2.44
N LEU A 154 21.86 -1.93 1.59
CA LEU A 154 23.15 -1.31 1.86
C LEU A 154 23.05 0.21 1.85
N LEU A 155 23.56 0.86 2.90
CA LEU A 155 23.50 2.31 3.08
C LEU A 155 24.71 3.04 2.46
N ASN A 156 25.92 2.49 2.57
CA ASN A 156 27.17 3.20 2.30
C ASN A 156 27.98 2.60 1.15
N GLY A 157 27.35 2.22 0.07
CA GLY A 157 28.05 1.73 -1.11
C GLY A 157 27.58 0.38 -1.62
N PRO A 158 28.03 -0.02 -2.81
CA PRO A 158 27.66 -1.27 -3.45
C PRO A 158 28.30 -2.49 -2.76
N CYS A 159 27.67 -3.65 -2.88
CA CYS A 159 28.25 -4.93 -2.45
C CYS A 159 29.37 -5.45 -3.36
N GLY A 160 29.54 -4.85 -4.55
CA GLY A 160 30.53 -5.30 -5.55
C GLY A 160 30.06 -6.48 -6.42
N GLY A 161 28.94 -7.12 -6.11
CA GLY A 161 28.48 -8.33 -6.82
C GLY A 161 27.62 -8.09 -8.05
N SER A 162 27.44 -6.85 -8.49
CA SER A 162 26.65 -6.56 -9.69
C SER A 162 27.34 -7.06 -10.97
N VAL A 163 26.58 -7.69 -11.86
CA VAL A 163 27.05 -8.20 -13.15
C VAL A 163 26.31 -7.49 -14.27
N LYS A 164 27.02 -6.83 -15.17
CA LYS A 164 26.47 -6.06 -16.30
C LYS A 164 25.37 -5.07 -15.90
N GLY A 165 25.54 -4.43 -14.75
CA GLY A 165 24.56 -3.46 -14.22
C GLY A 165 23.38 -4.08 -13.46
N MET A 166 23.26 -5.39 -13.42
CA MET A 166 22.17 -6.09 -12.73
C MET A 166 22.57 -6.51 -11.31
N CYS A 167 21.58 -6.61 -10.43
CA CYS A 167 21.77 -7.00 -9.03
C CYS A 167 22.15 -8.49 -8.91
N GLU A 168 23.14 -8.83 -8.07
CA GLU A 168 23.53 -10.23 -7.84
C GLU A 168 22.46 -11.07 -7.15
N VAL A 169 21.55 -10.43 -6.37
CA VAL A 169 20.46 -11.12 -5.66
C VAL A 169 19.28 -11.40 -6.61
N ASP A 170 19.07 -10.52 -7.58
CA ASP A 170 17.98 -10.65 -8.55
C ASP A 170 18.45 -10.10 -9.91
N SER A 171 18.83 -10.99 -10.81
CA SER A 171 19.33 -10.65 -12.14
C SER A 171 18.31 -9.94 -13.06
N LYS A 172 17.05 -9.83 -12.64
CA LYS A 172 16.01 -9.06 -13.34
C LYS A 172 15.91 -7.60 -12.88
N LYS A 173 16.66 -7.23 -11.82
CA LYS A 173 16.70 -5.87 -11.26
C LYS A 173 18.02 -5.19 -11.55
N GLU A 174 17.95 -3.93 -11.96
CA GLU A 174 19.13 -3.08 -12.05
C GLU A 174 19.74 -2.85 -10.67
N CYS A 175 21.07 -2.81 -10.60
CA CYS A 175 21.75 -2.49 -9.35
C CYS A 175 21.51 -1.02 -8.97
N VAL A 176 20.86 -0.80 -7.84
CA VAL A 176 20.55 0.56 -7.39
C VAL A 176 21.79 1.42 -7.17
N TRP A 177 22.91 0.82 -6.76
CA TRP A 177 24.16 1.58 -6.54
C TRP A 177 24.80 2.04 -7.83
N ILE A 178 24.66 1.30 -8.92
CA ILE A 178 25.05 1.77 -10.26
C ILE A 178 24.14 2.92 -10.69
N MET A 179 22.82 2.81 -10.50
CA MET A 179 21.87 3.89 -10.78
C MET A 179 22.19 5.17 -9.97
N ILE A 180 22.55 5.04 -8.68
CA ILE A 180 22.96 6.16 -7.83
C ILE A 180 24.23 6.80 -8.39
N TYR A 181 25.25 6.01 -8.68
CA TYR A 181 26.51 6.48 -9.25
C TYR A 181 26.30 7.28 -10.54
N ASP A 182 25.57 6.69 -11.49
CA ASP A 182 25.30 7.33 -12.78
C ASP A 182 24.48 8.62 -12.62
N ARG A 183 23.50 8.62 -11.71
CA ARG A 183 22.70 9.79 -11.41
C ARG A 183 23.55 10.93 -10.84
N MET A 184 24.40 10.62 -9.85
CA MET A 184 25.23 11.60 -9.17
C MET A 184 26.37 12.09 -10.06
N LYS A 185 26.91 11.23 -10.94
CA LYS A 185 27.86 11.63 -11.97
C LYS A 185 27.26 12.65 -12.94
N LYS A 186 26.03 12.39 -13.42
CA LYS A 186 25.30 13.32 -14.32
C LYS A 186 24.99 14.67 -13.66
N SER A 187 24.83 14.71 -12.35
CA SER A 187 24.55 15.93 -11.58
C SER A 187 25.82 16.59 -10.99
N ASN A 188 27.01 16.11 -11.29
CA ASN A 188 28.28 16.57 -10.73
C ASN A 188 28.30 16.59 -9.19
N THR A 189 27.71 15.58 -8.55
CA THR A 189 27.64 15.48 -7.07
C THR A 189 28.22 14.19 -6.54
N ILE A 190 29.03 13.50 -7.34
CA ILE A 190 29.61 12.19 -7.00
C ILE A 190 30.47 12.22 -5.75
N ASP A 191 31.17 13.35 -5.47
CA ASP A 191 32.03 13.53 -4.30
C ASP A 191 31.27 13.33 -2.97
N ARG A 192 29.95 13.50 -2.97
CA ARG A 192 29.11 13.23 -1.79
C ARG A 192 29.12 11.77 -1.36
N LEU A 193 29.43 10.83 -2.26
CA LEU A 193 29.53 9.40 -1.94
C LEU A 193 30.76 9.06 -1.06
N SER A 194 31.74 9.95 -0.95
CA SER A 194 32.88 9.78 -0.03
C SER A 194 32.47 9.91 1.44
N LYS A 195 31.33 10.56 1.72
CA LYS A 195 30.81 10.72 3.08
C LYS A 195 30.07 9.46 3.54
N VAL A 196 30.65 8.76 4.50
CA VAL A 196 29.99 7.62 5.15
C VAL A 196 28.89 8.15 6.09
N LEU A 197 27.65 7.68 5.89
CA LEU A 197 26.55 7.97 6.78
C LEU A 197 26.56 7.01 7.98
N PRO A 198 26.19 7.46 9.18
CA PRO A 198 26.02 6.58 10.34
C PRO A 198 24.91 5.56 10.10
N ALA A 199 24.90 4.49 10.86
CA ALA A 199 23.80 3.55 10.88
C ALA A 199 22.49 4.28 11.20
N LYS A 200 21.42 3.92 10.51
CA LYS A 200 20.10 4.51 10.75
C LYS A 200 19.60 4.16 12.16
N LYS A 201 18.90 5.09 12.77
CA LYS A 201 18.26 4.84 14.08
C LYS A 201 17.06 3.94 13.88
N HIS A 202 17.12 2.73 14.38
CA HIS A 202 16.00 1.78 14.29
C HIS A 202 14.72 2.32 14.94
N SER A 203 14.88 3.11 16.02
CA SER A 203 13.74 3.75 16.72
C SER A 203 13.00 4.81 15.88
N ALA A 204 13.59 5.34 14.81
CA ALA A 204 12.89 6.29 13.93
C ALA A 204 11.72 5.64 13.15
N GLY A 205 11.76 4.32 12.96
CA GLY A 205 10.69 3.51 12.35
C GLY A 205 9.89 2.71 13.38
N THR A 206 9.78 3.18 14.63
CA THR A 206 9.05 2.48 15.72
C THR A 206 7.59 2.22 15.34
N ILE A 207 7.13 1.00 15.63
CA ILE A 207 5.76 0.55 15.38
C ILE A 207 5.10 0.23 16.74
N PRO A 208 3.85 0.66 17.00
CA PRO A 208 3.04 1.59 16.22
C PRO A 208 3.53 3.03 16.32
N GLY A 209 3.67 3.68 15.16
CA GLY A 209 4.04 5.08 15.09
C GLY A 209 2.86 6.00 15.39
N ARG A 210 3.12 7.08 16.14
CA ARG A 210 2.16 8.17 16.35
C ARG A 210 2.87 9.50 16.15
N VAL A 211 2.28 10.34 15.29
CA VAL A 211 2.77 11.71 15.05
C VAL A 211 1.60 12.67 15.20
N ILE A 212 1.77 13.71 16.00
CA ILE A 212 0.83 14.81 16.14
C ILE A 212 1.56 16.07 15.66
N ASN A 213 1.18 16.56 14.47
CA ASN A 213 1.74 17.79 13.92
C ASN A 213 0.99 19.00 14.47
N GLY A 214 1.71 20.06 14.86
CA GLY A 214 1.11 21.30 15.35
C GLY A 214 0.79 21.34 16.83
N ALA A 215 1.38 20.43 17.63
CA ALA A 215 1.36 20.52 19.09
C ALA A 215 2.59 21.27 19.60
#